data_ce348596a2a5b987fb9d45adc0e8c338
#
_entry.id   ce348596a2a5b987fb9d45adc0e8c338
#
_cell.length_a   1.000
_cell.length_b   1.000
_cell.length_c   1.000
_cell.angle_alpha   90.00
_cell.angle_beta   90.00
_cell.angle_gamma   90.00
#
_symmetry.space_group_name_H-M   'P 1'
#
loop_
_entity.id
_entity.type
_entity.pdbx_description
1 polymer ?
#
loop_
_entity_poly.entity_id
_entity_poly.type
_entity_poly.pdbx_seq_one_letter_code
_entity_poly.pdbx_strand_id
1 'polypeptide(L)'
;MNKTFKLLIIDDNKEILAALCEFLSKKKYDITSANNGLEGLKYLEKEKQEFDVVITDLIMPDISGVALISIIKKRFPDTLVIAITGWGEHPEALATEAEADHVMEKPFELSKLEKSLKKLLSSKFDI
;
A
#
# COMPACT_ATOMS: atom_id res chain seq x y z
N MET A 1 9.35 23.33 4.59
CA MET A 1 8.65 22.89 3.38
C MET A 1 7.98 21.56 3.59
N ASN A 2 6.74 21.47 3.21
CA ASN A 2 5.98 20.23 3.36
C ASN A 2 6.15 19.37 2.14
N LYS A 3 6.71 18.19 2.34
CA LYS A 3 6.80 17.19 1.28
C LYS A 3 5.41 16.58 1.05
N THR A 4 5.01 16.45 -0.22
CA THR A 4 3.82 15.71 -0.57
C THR A 4 4.25 14.26 -0.83
N PHE A 5 3.71 13.33 -0.04
CA PHE A 5 4.04 11.92 -0.19
C PHE A 5 3.20 11.28 -1.28
N LYS A 6 3.84 10.44 -2.06
CA LYS A 6 3.20 9.72 -3.17
C LYS A 6 2.82 8.32 -2.72
N LEU A 7 1.55 8.00 -2.87
CA LEU A 7 1.01 6.70 -2.49
C LEU A 7 0.48 5.97 -3.71
N LEU A 8 0.74 4.68 -3.77
CA LEU A 8 0.11 3.79 -4.74
C LEU A 8 -0.82 2.87 -3.96
N ILE A 9 -2.10 2.86 -4.31
CA ILE A 9 -3.10 2.03 -3.63
C ILE A 9 -3.59 0.98 -4.60
N ILE A 10 -3.48 -0.28 -4.21
CA ILE A 10 -3.83 -1.42 -5.05
C ILE A 10 -4.88 -2.28 -4.36
N ASP A 11 -6.05 -2.41 -4.97
CA ASP A 11 -7.14 -3.24 -4.45
C ASP A 11 -8.07 -3.58 -5.61
N ASP A 12 -8.43 -4.85 -5.75
CA ASP A 12 -9.33 -5.28 -6.81
C ASP A 12 -10.80 -4.95 -6.53
N ASN A 13 -11.12 -4.63 -5.28
CA ASN A 13 -12.46 -4.16 -4.93
C ASN A 13 -12.57 -2.67 -5.21
N LYS A 14 -13.33 -2.33 -6.24
CA LYS A 14 -13.45 -0.94 -6.70
C LYS A 14 -14.03 0.01 -5.65
N GLU A 15 -14.96 -0.47 -4.83
CA GLU A 15 -15.57 0.35 -3.80
C GLU A 15 -14.58 0.69 -2.70
N ILE A 16 -13.81 -0.29 -2.26
CA ILE A 16 -12.77 -0.09 -1.24
C ILE A 16 -11.69 0.83 -1.80
N LEU A 17 -11.26 0.59 -3.02
CA LEU A 17 -10.25 1.42 -3.68
C LEU A 17 -10.68 2.88 -3.75
N ALA A 18 -11.92 3.12 -4.19
CA ALA A 18 -12.47 4.47 -4.28
C ALA A 18 -12.53 5.15 -2.91
N ALA A 19 -12.95 4.42 -1.89
CA ALA A 19 -13.05 4.96 -0.53
C ALA A 19 -11.68 5.35 0.03
N LEU A 20 -10.68 4.49 -0.18
CA LEU A 20 -9.31 4.77 0.27
C LEU A 20 -8.73 5.99 -0.46
N CYS A 21 -8.92 6.05 -1.76
CA CYS A 21 -8.41 7.16 -2.56
C CYS A 21 -9.05 8.48 -2.16
N GLU A 22 -10.37 8.49 -1.99
CA GLU A 22 -11.09 9.69 -1.59
C GLU A 22 -10.62 10.18 -0.23
N PHE A 23 -10.55 9.28 0.74
CA PHE A 23 -10.15 9.65 2.10
C PHE A 23 -8.73 10.22 2.14
N LEU A 24 -7.78 9.51 1.52
CA LEU A 24 -6.38 9.91 1.58
C LEU A 24 -6.08 11.13 0.71
N SER A 25 -6.81 11.33 -0.39
CA SER A 25 -6.65 12.53 -1.21
C SER A 25 -6.98 13.79 -0.40
N LYS A 26 -7.98 13.72 0.46
CA LYS A 26 -8.34 14.83 1.33
C LYS A 26 -7.29 15.14 2.39
N LYS A 27 -6.39 14.20 2.63
CA LYS A 27 -5.30 14.36 3.58
C LYS A 27 -4.01 14.83 2.91
N LYS A 28 -4.10 15.30 1.68
CA LYS A 28 -2.99 15.90 0.92
C LYS A 28 -1.90 14.93 0.48
N TYR A 29 -2.26 13.67 0.29
CA TYR A 29 -1.37 12.70 -0.34
C TYR A 29 -1.58 12.73 -1.86
N ASP A 30 -0.52 12.49 -2.62
CA ASP A 30 -0.59 12.33 -4.06
C ASP A 30 -0.89 10.87 -4.35
N ILE A 31 -2.11 10.57 -4.81
CA ILE A 31 -2.64 9.20 -4.89
C ILE A 31 -2.65 8.71 -6.33
N THR A 32 -2.07 7.53 -6.54
CA THR A 32 -2.24 6.75 -7.75
C THR A 32 -2.94 5.46 -7.36
N SER A 33 -3.93 5.04 -8.13
CA SER A 33 -4.68 3.83 -7.82
C SER A 33 -4.53 2.79 -8.91
N ALA A 34 -4.56 1.52 -8.51
CA ALA A 34 -4.54 0.39 -9.43
C ALA A 34 -5.56 -0.64 -8.94
N ASN A 35 -6.29 -1.25 -9.84
CA ASN A 35 -7.32 -2.23 -9.46
C ASN A 35 -6.84 -3.68 -9.56
N ASN A 36 -5.58 -3.88 -9.79
CA ASN A 36 -4.95 -5.21 -9.72
C ASN A 36 -3.44 -5.06 -9.56
N GLY A 37 -2.79 -6.18 -9.22
CA GLY A 37 -1.35 -6.15 -8.92
C GLY A 37 -0.47 -5.87 -10.11
N LEU A 38 -0.85 -6.37 -11.30
CA LEU A 38 -0.06 -6.13 -12.51
C LEU A 38 -0.09 -4.66 -12.91
N GLU A 39 -1.24 -4.02 -12.79
CA GLU A 39 -1.35 -2.59 -13.05
C GLU A 39 -0.51 -1.79 -12.06
N GLY A 40 -0.55 -2.17 -10.78
CA GLY A 40 0.28 -1.53 -9.76
C GLY A 40 1.76 -1.65 -10.07
N LEU A 41 2.19 -2.84 -10.50
CA LEU A 41 3.58 -3.06 -10.86
C LEU A 41 3.99 -2.21 -12.07
N LYS A 42 3.10 -2.05 -13.04
CA LYS A 42 3.37 -1.18 -14.19
C LYS A 42 3.59 0.26 -13.78
N TYR A 43 2.82 0.77 -12.82
CA TYR A 43 3.03 2.12 -12.31
C TYR A 43 4.39 2.26 -11.65
N LEU A 44 4.79 1.26 -10.87
CA LEU A 44 6.10 1.27 -10.20
C LEU A 44 7.26 1.28 -11.20
N GLU A 45 7.12 0.55 -12.30
CA GLU A 45 8.17 0.43 -13.31
C GLU A 45 8.19 1.57 -14.33
N LYS A 46 7.01 2.06 -14.68
CA LYS A 46 6.82 2.89 -15.88
C LYS A 46 7.42 4.28 -15.80
N GLU A 47 7.36 4.93 -14.67
CA GLU A 47 7.65 6.34 -14.62
C GLU A 47 8.86 6.73 -13.77
N LYS A 48 9.62 5.75 -13.35
CA LYS A 48 10.65 6.02 -12.35
C LYS A 48 10.10 6.85 -11.20
N GLN A 49 8.77 6.80 -11.02
CA GLN A 49 8.13 7.48 -9.92
C GLN A 49 8.42 6.67 -8.67
N GLU A 50 9.13 7.32 -7.79
CA GLU A 50 9.39 6.73 -6.50
C GLU A 50 8.17 6.96 -5.64
N PHE A 51 7.33 5.93 -5.51
CA PHE A 51 6.26 5.98 -4.53
C PHE A 51 6.86 5.87 -3.14
N ASP A 52 6.35 6.67 -2.23
CA ASP A 52 6.81 6.61 -0.85
C ASP A 52 6.21 5.41 -0.13
N VAL A 53 4.95 5.10 -0.41
CA VAL A 53 4.25 3.97 0.19
C VAL A 53 3.36 3.29 -0.83
N VAL A 54 3.34 1.95 -0.80
CA VAL A 54 2.35 1.15 -1.51
C VAL A 54 1.42 0.54 -0.49
N ILE A 55 0.11 0.71 -0.68
CA ILE A 55 -0.91 0.07 0.14
C ILE A 55 -1.58 -0.97 -0.75
N THR A 56 -1.47 -2.25 -0.41
CA THR A 56 -1.98 -3.31 -1.27
C THR A 56 -2.76 -4.36 -0.51
N ASP A 57 -3.85 -4.81 -1.11
CA ASP A 57 -4.56 -6.00 -0.67
C ASP A 57 -3.67 -7.21 -0.92
N LEU A 58 -3.76 -8.23 -0.08
CA LEU A 58 -3.00 -9.47 -0.24
C LEU A 58 -3.67 -10.48 -1.17
N ILE A 59 -4.98 -10.42 -1.29
CA ILE A 59 -5.73 -11.38 -2.11
C ILE A 59 -6.26 -10.68 -3.35
N MET A 60 -5.67 -11.00 -4.49
CA MET A 60 -6.06 -10.44 -5.79
C MET A 60 -6.00 -11.54 -6.84
N PRO A 61 -6.84 -11.45 -7.90
CA PRO A 61 -6.97 -12.56 -8.86
C PRO A 61 -5.79 -12.75 -9.80
N ASP A 62 -5.02 -11.71 -10.08
CA ASP A 62 -3.96 -11.79 -11.09
C ASP A 62 -2.59 -12.12 -10.50
N ILE A 63 -2.15 -11.33 -9.54
CA ILE A 63 -0.90 -11.60 -8.82
C ILE A 63 -1.18 -11.43 -7.33
N SER A 64 -0.73 -12.37 -6.52
CA SER A 64 -0.97 -12.26 -5.08
C SER A 64 -0.25 -11.04 -4.50
N GLY A 65 -0.86 -10.44 -3.48
CA GLY A 65 -0.23 -9.33 -2.79
C GLY A 65 1.10 -9.70 -2.17
N VAL A 66 1.23 -10.95 -1.70
CA VAL A 66 2.48 -11.45 -1.14
C VAL A 66 3.60 -11.42 -2.18
N ALA A 67 3.31 -11.92 -3.38
CA ALA A 67 4.30 -11.91 -4.48
C ALA A 67 4.64 -10.48 -4.87
N LEU A 68 3.63 -9.62 -4.95
CA LEU A 68 3.83 -8.21 -5.29
C LEU A 68 4.72 -7.51 -4.27
N ILE A 69 4.45 -7.73 -2.98
CA ILE A 69 5.26 -7.13 -1.90
C ILE A 69 6.72 -7.59 -2.00
N SER A 70 6.93 -8.88 -2.26
CA SER A 70 8.29 -9.41 -2.42
C SER A 70 9.02 -8.73 -3.57
N ILE A 71 8.34 -8.51 -4.69
CA ILE A 71 8.91 -7.82 -5.84
C ILE A 71 9.27 -6.37 -5.46
N ILE A 72 8.34 -5.68 -4.81
CA ILE A 72 8.55 -4.30 -4.40
C ILE A 72 9.76 -4.18 -3.48
N LYS A 73 9.85 -5.05 -2.49
CA LYS A 73 10.95 -4.99 -1.52
C LYS A 73 12.31 -5.30 -2.16
N LYS A 74 12.35 -6.13 -3.18
CA LYS A 74 13.59 -6.42 -3.90
C LYS A 74 14.00 -5.32 -4.85
N ARG A 75 13.04 -4.79 -5.61
CA ARG A 75 13.33 -3.84 -6.70
C ARG A 75 13.22 -2.39 -6.28
N PHE A 76 12.40 -2.11 -5.28
CA PHE A 76 12.16 -0.74 -4.80
C PHE A 76 12.29 -0.73 -3.27
N PRO A 77 13.51 -1.02 -2.74
CA PRO A 77 13.67 -1.23 -1.30
C PRO A 77 13.37 -0.01 -0.43
N ASP A 78 13.38 1.17 -1.00
CA ASP A 78 13.06 2.38 -0.26
C ASP A 78 11.56 2.66 -0.16
N THR A 79 10.74 1.90 -0.87
CA THR A 79 9.29 2.06 -0.83
C THR A 79 8.72 1.29 0.34
N LEU A 80 7.98 1.98 1.20
CA LEU A 80 7.27 1.34 2.32
C LEU A 80 6.04 0.60 1.81
N VAL A 81 5.67 -0.49 2.47
CA VAL A 81 4.51 -1.29 2.08
C VAL A 81 3.59 -1.53 3.26
N ILE A 82 2.32 -1.20 3.08
CA ILE A 82 1.24 -1.57 4.00
C ILE A 82 0.41 -2.65 3.31
N ALA A 83 0.35 -3.83 3.94
CA ALA A 83 -0.46 -4.93 3.44
C ALA A 83 -1.82 -4.91 4.13
N ILE A 84 -2.88 -5.15 3.36
CA ILE A 84 -4.24 -5.22 3.88
C ILE A 84 -4.73 -6.65 3.71
N THR A 85 -5.22 -7.25 4.80
CA THR A 85 -5.65 -8.65 4.82
C THR A 85 -7.15 -8.76 5.05
N GLY A 86 -7.76 -9.79 4.47
CA GLY A 86 -9.18 -10.07 4.71
C GLY A 86 -9.39 -10.82 6.01
N TRP A 87 -10.62 -10.72 6.52
CA TRP A 87 -11.02 -11.41 7.74
C TRP A 87 -11.05 -12.93 7.50
N GLY A 88 -10.56 -13.69 8.47
CA GLY A 88 -10.60 -15.15 8.41
C GLY A 88 -9.47 -15.80 7.64
N GLU A 89 -8.59 -15.01 7.06
CA GLU A 89 -7.42 -15.52 6.36
C GLU A 89 -6.21 -15.43 7.29
N HIS A 90 -5.18 -16.23 7.02
CA HIS A 90 -3.96 -16.17 7.81
C HIS A 90 -2.81 -15.55 7.02
N PRO A 91 -3.01 -14.39 6.41
CA PRO A 91 -1.98 -13.77 5.59
C PRO A 91 -0.97 -12.97 6.39
N GLU A 92 -1.17 -12.79 7.70
CA GLU A 92 -0.22 -12.05 8.53
C GLU A 92 1.17 -12.66 8.46
N ALA A 93 1.24 -13.99 8.59
CA ALA A 93 2.51 -14.68 8.48
C ALA A 93 3.11 -14.52 7.10
N LEU A 94 2.28 -14.59 6.06
CA LEU A 94 2.71 -14.44 4.68
C LEU A 94 3.17 -13.01 4.38
N ALA A 95 2.47 -12.02 4.93
CA ALA A 95 2.84 -10.61 4.76
C ALA A 95 4.15 -10.31 5.48
N THR A 96 4.33 -10.88 6.66
CA THR A 96 5.58 -10.75 7.41
C THR A 96 6.74 -11.41 6.65
N GLU A 97 6.50 -12.59 6.09
CA GLU A 97 7.49 -13.29 5.28
C GLU A 97 7.85 -12.49 4.03
N ALA A 98 6.90 -11.78 3.44
CA ALA A 98 7.14 -10.93 2.28
C ALA A 98 7.75 -9.57 2.65
N GLU A 99 7.96 -9.32 3.94
CA GLU A 99 8.60 -8.11 4.46
C GLU A 99 7.76 -6.83 4.33
N ALA A 100 6.44 -6.94 4.47
CA ALA A 100 5.59 -5.76 4.56
C ALA A 100 5.97 -4.95 5.80
N ASP A 101 5.97 -3.64 5.67
CA ASP A 101 6.33 -2.75 6.79
C ASP A 101 5.23 -2.65 7.82
N HIS A 102 4.00 -2.86 7.40
CA HIS A 102 2.85 -2.86 8.30
C HIS A 102 1.74 -3.71 7.70
N VAL A 103 0.96 -4.35 8.55
CA VAL A 103 -0.16 -5.20 8.14
C VAL A 103 -1.43 -4.74 8.85
N MET A 104 -2.51 -4.53 8.10
CA MET A 104 -3.81 -4.18 8.66
C MET A 104 -4.86 -5.20 8.25
N GLU A 105 -5.71 -5.56 9.17
CA GLU A 105 -6.78 -6.52 8.93
C GLU A 105 -8.12 -5.80 8.71
N LYS A 106 -8.85 -6.20 7.66
CA LYS A 106 -10.21 -5.71 7.42
C LYS A 106 -11.18 -6.38 8.40
N PRO A 107 -12.22 -5.69 8.87
CA PRO A 107 -12.50 -4.28 8.63
C PRO A 107 -11.67 -3.36 9.52
N PHE A 108 -11.29 -2.21 9.03
CA PHE A 108 -10.56 -1.22 9.82
C PHE A 108 -11.12 0.17 9.55
N GLU A 109 -10.91 1.08 10.49
CA GLU A 109 -11.29 2.47 10.30
C GLU A 109 -10.22 3.18 9.46
N LEU A 110 -10.66 4.05 8.55
CA LEU A 110 -9.74 4.79 7.69
C LEU A 110 -8.78 5.66 8.51
N SER A 111 -9.25 6.18 9.65
CA SER A 111 -8.40 6.95 10.55
C SER A 111 -7.23 6.13 11.11
N LYS A 112 -7.43 4.83 11.31
CA LYS A 112 -6.35 3.94 11.77
C LYS A 112 -5.32 3.73 10.68
N LEU A 113 -5.76 3.61 9.44
CA LEU A 113 -4.85 3.51 8.31
C LEU A 113 -3.99 4.78 8.22
N GLU A 114 -4.59 5.93 8.36
CA GLU A 114 -3.86 7.19 8.32
C GLU A 114 -2.84 7.29 9.45
N LYS A 115 -3.21 6.86 10.65
CA LYS A 115 -2.26 6.86 11.78
C LYS A 115 -1.05 5.96 11.51
N SER A 116 -1.29 4.77 10.98
CA SER A 116 -0.22 3.85 10.65
C SER A 116 0.67 4.43 9.55
N LEU A 117 0.06 5.04 8.55
CA LEU A 117 0.77 5.68 7.45
C LEU A 117 1.66 6.81 7.96
N LYS A 118 1.13 7.69 8.80
CA LYS A 118 1.91 8.78 9.39
C LYS A 118 3.07 8.26 10.22
N LYS A 119 2.83 7.22 11.00
CA LYS A 119 3.87 6.64 11.84
C LYS A 119 5.02 6.07 11.01
N LEU A 120 4.71 5.36 9.92
CA LEU A 120 5.72 4.83 9.03
C LEU A 120 6.52 5.94 8.34
N LEU A 121 5.83 6.97 7.86
CA LEU A 121 6.47 8.09 7.20
C LEU A 121 7.34 8.90 8.15
N SER A 122 6.88 9.12 9.37
CA SER A 122 7.66 9.80 10.40
C SER A 122 8.94 9.04 10.72
N SER A 123 8.83 7.73 10.85
CA SER A 123 9.97 6.89 11.17
C SER A 123 11.02 6.93 10.05
N LYS A 124 10.58 6.86 8.79
CA LYS A 124 11.49 6.83 7.65
C LYS A 124 12.11 8.19 7.33
N PHE A 125 11.31 9.25 7.41
CA PHE A 125 11.72 10.58 6.97
C PHE A 125 12.07 11.54 8.10
N ASP A 126 12.04 11.05 9.32
CA ASP A 126 12.39 11.84 10.51
C ASP A 126 11.59 13.15 10.62
N ILE A 127 10.26 13.02 10.46
CA ILE A 127 9.37 14.18 10.51
C ILE A 127 8.43 14.16 11.71
#